data_6da60957a571e4d22adf6a16aef2a560
#
_entry.id   6da60957a571e4d22adf6a16aef2a560
#
_cell.length_a   1.000
_cell.length_b   1.000
_cell.length_c   1.000
_cell.angle_alpha   90.00
_cell.angle_beta   90.00
_cell.angle_gamma   90.00
#
_symmetry.space_group_name_H-M   'P 1'
#
loop_
_entity.id
_entity.type
_entity.pdbx_description
1 polymer ?
#
loop_
_entity_poly.entity_id
_entity_poly.type
_entity_poly.pdbx_seq_one_letter_code
_entity_poly.pdbx_strand_id
1 'polypeptide(L)'
;MLKILRRGTIENPWIYRSVMFLIAATFVISMGWWGFSGERNPDVAEIDQARITRAQYLRYKENAYRYYRELLKENFKEDLVDQLVINTLVERQLWLKLARDLRLSAGVDELRDVITRDPTFHNDQGRFNPDRYQFFLSRSRTTAEEFERSVREDLLIDKAKLMLRDGIVLTALETAEARAAVADPTLTPEKRLEEEDRAVQDALVRKQQRAMMSVLNRIRAATRIEINKEYL
;
A
#
# COMPACT_ATOMS: atom_id res chain seq x y z
N MET A 1 2.18 -7.66 -64.89
CA MET A 1 1.36 -8.13 -63.75
C MET A 1 0.33 -7.11 -63.25
N LEU A 2 0.59 -5.81 -63.23
CA LEU A 2 -0.34 -4.74 -62.80
C LEU A 2 -1.63 -4.58 -63.64
N LYS A 3 -1.62 -4.95 -64.94
CA LYS A 3 -2.80 -4.87 -65.81
C LYS A 3 -3.87 -5.93 -65.54
N ILE A 4 -3.51 -7.06 -64.94
CA ILE A 4 -4.46 -8.16 -64.58
C ILE A 4 -5.25 -7.83 -63.32
N LEU A 5 -4.60 -7.16 -62.35
CA LEU A 5 -5.25 -6.66 -61.14
C LEU A 5 -6.27 -5.58 -61.42
N ARG A 6 -6.01 -4.69 -62.40
CA ARG A 6 -6.89 -3.59 -62.78
C ARG A 6 -8.14 -4.01 -63.52
N ARG A 7 -8.12 -5.15 -64.23
CA ARG A 7 -9.29 -5.69 -64.93
C ARG A 7 -10.27 -6.44 -63.98
N GLY A 8 -9.74 -7.17 -62.99
CA GLY A 8 -10.57 -7.89 -62.03
C GLY A 8 -11.37 -6.96 -61.10
N THR A 9 -10.92 -5.75 -60.89
CA THR A 9 -11.61 -4.72 -60.07
C THR A 9 -12.87 -4.13 -60.70
N ILE A 10 -12.98 -4.20 -62.02
CA ILE A 10 -14.09 -3.58 -62.77
C ILE A 10 -15.21 -4.57 -63.03
N GLU A 11 -14.88 -5.88 -63.16
CA GLU A 11 -15.84 -6.91 -63.54
C GLU A 11 -16.61 -7.55 -62.39
N ASN A 12 -16.08 -7.52 -61.15
CA ASN A 12 -16.76 -8.07 -59.96
C ASN A 12 -16.54 -7.22 -58.68
N PRO A 13 -17.26 -6.09 -58.52
CA PRO A 13 -17.08 -5.22 -57.36
C PRO A 13 -17.39 -5.89 -56.02
N TRP A 14 -18.19 -6.99 -56.02
CA TRP A 14 -18.54 -7.72 -54.82
C TRP A 14 -17.38 -8.57 -54.30
N ILE A 15 -16.60 -9.20 -55.14
CA ILE A 15 -15.39 -9.98 -54.74
C ILE A 15 -14.37 -9.04 -54.10
N TYR A 16 -14.17 -7.85 -54.67
CA TYR A 16 -13.23 -6.85 -54.14
C TYR A 16 -13.67 -6.34 -52.74
N ARG A 17 -14.97 -6.09 -52.57
CA ARG A 17 -15.53 -5.72 -51.29
C ARG A 17 -15.35 -6.83 -50.22
N SER A 18 -15.54 -8.11 -50.59
CA SER A 18 -15.33 -9.23 -49.71
C SER A 18 -13.89 -9.42 -49.28
N VAL A 19 -12.93 -9.25 -50.23
CA VAL A 19 -11.49 -9.35 -49.94
C VAL A 19 -11.06 -8.17 -49.05
N MET A 20 -11.51 -6.93 -49.37
CA MET A 20 -11.21 -5.79 -48.50
C MET A 20 -11.81 -5.92 -47.09
N PHE A 21 -13.04 -6.47 -46.99
CA PHE A 21 -13.64 -6.76 -45.69
C PHE A 21 -12.85 -7.83 -44.92
N LEU A 22 -12.37 -8.85 -45.58
CA LEU A 22 -11.56 -9.92 -44.99
C LEU A 22 -10.19 -9.38 -44.52
N ILE A 23 -9.55 -8.51 -45.30
CA ILE A 23 -8.31 -7.82 -44.89
C ILE A 23 -8.56 -6.88 -43.71
N ALA A 24 -9.65 -6.10 -43.75
CA ALA A 24 -10.02 -5.25 -42.63
C ALA A 24 -10.34 -6.04 -41.36
N ALA A 25 -11.09 -7.15 -41.50
CA ALA A 25 -11.41 -8.02 -40.36
C ALA A 25 -10.16 -8.68 -39.77
N THR A 26 -9.24 -9.18 -40.62
CA THR A 26 -7.94 -9.71 -40.14
C THR A 26 -7.10 -8.66 -39.47
N PHE A 27 -7.14 -7.40 -39.95
CA PHE A 27 -6.40 -6.29 -39.33
C PHE A 27 -7.01 -5.92 -37.98
N VAL A 28 -8.34 -5.85 -37.89
CA VAL A 28 -9.04 -5.57 -36.62
C VAL A 28 -8.84 -6.70 -35.63
N ILE A 29 -8.90 -7.96 -36.04
CA ILE A 29 -8.63 -9.11 -35.18
C ILE A 29 -7.16 -9.11 -34.74
N SER A 30 -6.24 -8.86 -35.64
CA SER A 30 -4.80 -8.77 -35.34
C SER A 30 -4.48 -7.62 -34.40
N MET A 31 -5.00 -6.42 -34.62
CA MET A 31 -4.83 -5.28 -33.71
C MET A 31 -5.57 -5.50 -32.39
N GLY A 32 -6.77 -6.11 -32.40
CA GLY A 32 -7.51 -6.45 -31.21
C GLY A 32 -6.79 -7.51 -30.35
N TRP A 33 -6.24 -8.55 -30.99
CA TRP A 33 -5.49 -9.60 -30.29
C TRP A 33 -4.17 -9.08 -29.70
N TRP A 34 -3.46 -8.21 -30.39
CA TRP A 34 -2.22 -7.58 -29.89
C TRP A 34 -2.52 -6.41 -28.94
N GLY A 35 -3.63 -5.73 -29.10
CA GLY A 35 -4.04 -4.62 -28.21
C GLY A 35 -4.64 -5.13 -26.88
N PHE A 36 -5.21 -6.33 -26.85
CA PHE A 36 -5.69 -6.97 -25.61
C PHE A 36 -4.59 -7.77 -24.86
N SER A 37 -3.51 -8.10 -25.51
CA SER A 37 -2.27 -8.49 -24.83
C SER A 37 -1.47 -7.27 -24.40
N GLY A 38 -2.16 -6.18 -24.00
CA GLY A 38 -1.55 -5.10 -23.25
C GLY A 38 -0.74 -5.75 -22.14
N GLU A 39 0.54 -5.46 -22.09
CA GLU A 39 1.44 -5.89 -21.03
C GLU A 39 0.70 -5.72 -19.70
N ARG A 40 0.16 -6.82 -19.20
CA ARG A 40 -0.26 -6.88 -17.81
C ARG A 40 1.04 -6.60 -17.08
N ASN A 41 1.17 -5.37 -16.58
CA ASN A 41 2.25 -5.08 -15.66
C ASN A 41 2.24 -6.23 -14.66
N PRO A 42 3.27 -7.11 -14.67
CA PRO A 42 3.20 -8.33 -13.92
C PRO A 42 3.02 -7.97 -12.45
N ASP A 43 2.09 -8.66 -11.81
CA ASP A 43 1.86 -8.46 -10.39
C ASP A 43 3.07 -9.05 -9.64
N VAL A 44 3.64 -8.25 -8.74
CA VAL A 44 4.79 -8.66 -7.92
C VAL A 44 4.36 -9.61 -6.81
N ALA A 45 3.14 -9.44 -6.32
CA ALA A 45 2.54 -10.38 -5.38
C ALA A 45 1.02 -10.40 -5.52
N GLU A 46 0.45 -11.58 -5.24
CA GLU A 46 -0.98 -11.79 -5.13
C GLU A 46 -1.32 -12.26 -3.70
N ILE A 47 -2.32 -11.59 -3.10
CA ILE A 47 -2.71 -11.81 -1.70
C ILE A 47 -4.23 -12.00 -1.70
N ASP A 48 -4.70 -13.25 -1.68
CA ASP A 48 -6.09 -13.61 -1.94
C ASP A 48 -6.58 -12.98 -3.27
N GLN A 49 -7.43 -11.94 -3.17
CA GLN A 49 -7.96 -11.19 -4.31
C GLN A 49 -7.23 -9.86 -4.56
N ALA A 50 -6.35 -9.46 -3.66
CA ALA A 50 -5.59 -8.22 -3.79
C ALA A 50 -4.29 -8.47 -4.54
N ARG A 51 -3.89 -7.49 -5.36
CA ARG A 51 -2.68 -7.58 -6.19
C ARG A 51 -1.77 -6.41 -5.88
N ILE A 52 -0.49 -6.71 -5.77
CA ILE A 52 0.57 -5.70 -5.67
C ILE A 52 1.18 -5.58 -7.06
N THR A 53 0.87 -4.48 -7.74
CA THR A 53 1.40 -4.22 -9.07
C THR A 53 2.88 -3.84 -9.03
N ARG A 54 3.60 -4.11 -10.12
CA ARG A 54 5.00 -3.69 -10.26
C ARG A 54 5.18 -2.19 -10.09
N ALA A 55 4.23 -1.39 -10.58
CA ALA A 55 4.27 0.06 -10.42
C ALA A 55 4.18 0.50 -8.94
N GLN A 56 3.33 -0.15 -8.14
CA GLN A 56 3.28 0.08 -6.70
C GLN A 56 4.59 -0.31 -6.03
N TYR A 57 5.09 -1.51 -6.32
CA TYR A 57 6.35 -1.99 -5.76
C TYR A 57 7.52 -1.04 -6.06
N LEU A 58 7.70 -0.63 -7.32
CA LEU A 58 8.78 0.28 -7.71
C LEU A 58 8.69 1.65 -7.01
N ARG A 59 7.48 2.20 -6.85
CA ARG A 59 7.29 3.46 -6.09
C ARG A 59 7.72 3.32 -4.62
N TYR A 60 7.32 2.23 -3.96
CA TYR A 60 7.73 1.95 -2.58
C TYR A 60 9.24 1.68 -2.47
N LYS A 61 9.79 0.92 -3.42
CA LYS A 61 11.22 0.63 -3.50
C LYS A 61 12.03 1.91 -3.63
N GLU A 62 11.67 2.82 -4.54
CA GLU A 62 12.38 4.08 -4.74
C GLU A 62 12.40 4.95 -3.47
N ASN A 63 11.29 5.02 -2.76
CA ASN A 63 11.19 5.76 -1.51
C ASN A 63 12.01 5.11 -0.39
N ALA A 64 11.89 3.79 -0.24
CA ALA A 64 12.66 3.01 0.72
C ALA A 64 14.17 3.10 0.45
N TYR A 65 14.55 2.99 -0.82
CA TYR A 65 15.94 3.08 -1.26
C TYR A 65 16.59 4.40 -0.86
N ARG A 66 15.91 5.53 -1.14
CA ARG A 66 16.42 6.85 -0.75
C ARG A 66 16.59 6.95 0.77
N TYR A 67 15.60 6.51 1.53
CA TYR A 67 15.61 6.57 2.98
C TYR A 67 16.69 5.68 3.59
N TYR A 68 16.76 4.41 3.22
CA TYR A 68 17.71 3.45 3.80
C TYR A 68 19.13 3.67 3.32
N ARG A 69 19.34 4.14 2.10
CA ARG A 69 20.67 4.51 1.60
C ARG A 69 21.26 5.67 2.39
N GLU A 70 20.45 6.65 2.74
CA GLU A 70 20.88 7.79 3.56
C GLU A 70 21.17 7.36 5.01
N LEU A 71 20.32 6.48 5.56
CA LEU A 71 20.42 6.00 6.94
C LEU A 71 21.56 5.01 7.15
N LEU A 72 21.73 4.03 6.27
CA LEU A 72 22.67 2.90 6.43
C LEU A 72 24.03 3.15 5.78
N LYS A 73 24.12 4.12 4.87
CA LYS A 73 25.38 4.49 4.16
C LYS A 73 26.16 3.26 3.65
N GLU A 74 27.29 2.94 4.29
CA GLU A 74 28.17 1.82 3.90
C GLU A 74 27.58 0.43 4.18
N ASN A 75 26.62 0.32 5.10
CA ASN A 75 25.93 -0.93 5.43
C ASN A 75 24.70 -1.20 4.59
N PHE A 76 24.44 -0.36 3.58
CA PHE A 76 23.30 -0.50 2.70
C PHE A 76 23.42 -1.75 1.80
N LYS A 77 22.38 -2.59 1.82
CA LYS A 77 22.27 -3.77 0.93
C LYS A 77 20.93 -3.71 0.20
N GLU A 78 20.98 -3.76 -1.11
CA GLU A 78 19.82 -3.68 -2.00
C GLU A 78 18.80 -4.79 -1.73
N ASP A 79 19.26 -6.04 -1.67
CA ASP A 79 18.41 -7.22 -1.45
C ASP A 79 17.59 -7.13 -0.15
N LEU A 80 18.15 -6.50 0.90
CA LEU A 80 17.43 -6.29 2.16
C LEU A 80 16.30 -5.28 2.01
N VAL A 81 16.50 -4.26 1.19
CA VAL A 81 15.47 -3.25 0.92
C VAL A 81 14.32 -3.86 0.12
N ASP A 82 14.62 -4.70 -0.86
CA ASP A 82 13.61 -5.38 -1.65
C ASP A 82 12.72 -6.29 -0.79
N GLN A 83 13.34 -7.08 0.09
CA GLN A 83 12.58 -7.91 1.04
C GLN A 83 11.75 -7.08 2.01
N LEU A 84 12.29 -5.95 2.48
CA LEU A 84 11.59 -5.07 3.40
C LEU A 84 10.38 -4.41 2.70
N VAL A 85 10.55 -3.95 1.47
CA VAL A 85 9.48 -3.33 0.68
C VAL A 85 8.35 -4.32 0.42
N ILE A 86 8.67 -5.52 -0.05
CA ILE A 86 7.62 -6.53 -0.33
C ILE A 86 6.90 -6.95 0.95
N ASN A 87 7.62 -7.14 2.06
CA ASN A 87 7.02 -7.45 3.34
C ASN A 87 6.10 -6.33 3.83
N THR A 88 6.51 -5.06 3.68
CA THR A 88 5.69 -3.89 4.04
C THR A 88 4.40 -3.83 3.22
N LEU A 89 4.49 -4.08 1.91
CA LEU A 89 3.32 -4.09 1.03
C LEU A 89 2.37 -5.25 1.34
N VAL A 90 2.92 -6.44 1.62
CA VAL A 90 2.13 -7.60 2.08
C VAL A 90 1.43 -7.28 3.39
N GLU A 91 2.15 -6.76 4.37
CA GLU A 91 1.60 -6.38 5.67
C GLU A 91 0.47 -5.35 5.52
N ARG A 92 0.67 -4.32 4.67
CA ARG A 92 -0.36 -3.34 4.33
C ARG A 92 -1.65 -4.02 3.84
N GLN A 93 -1.54 -5.00 2.93
CA GLN A 93 -2.70 -5.73 2.40
C GLN A 93 -3.39 -6.59 3.47
N LEU A 94 -2.63 -7.18 4.40
CA LEU A 94 -3.19 -7.93 5.52
C LEU A 94 -3.98 -7.02 6.47
N TRP A 95 -3.49 -5.83 6.77
CA TRP A 95 -4.22 -4.83 7.55
C TRP A 95 -5.50 -4.35 6.85
N LEU A 96 -5.44 -4.12 5.53
CA LEU A 96 -6.62 -3.77 4.74
C LEU A 96 -7.65 -4.92 4.70
N LYS A 97 -7.19 -6.16 4.66
CA LYS A 97 -8.06 -7.34 4.79
C LYS A 97 -8.77 -7.32 6.14
N LEU A 98 -8.03 -7.12 7.23
CA LEU A 98 -8.62 -7.00 8.57
C LEU A 98 -9.63 -5.86 8.65
N ALA A 99 -9.30 -4.68 8.10
CA ALA A 99 -10.22 -3.54 8.09
C ALA A 99 -11.54 -3.88 7.36
N ARG A 100 -11.47 -4.61 6.25
CA ARG A 100 -12.66 -5.10 5.52
C ARG A 100 -13.45 -6.12 6.33
N ASP A 101 -12.78 -7.08 6.97
CA ASP A 101 -13.42 -8.11 7.79
C ASP A 101 -14.13 -7.48 8.99
N LEU A 102 -13.57 -6.41 9.55
CA LEU A 102 -14.16 -5.59 10.60
C LEU A 102 -15.21 -4.59 10.09
N ARG A 103 -15.47 -4.55 8.76
CA ARG A 103 -16.40 -3.61 8.10
C ARG A 103 -16.10 -2.14 8.42
N LEU A 104 -14.83 -1.80 8.55
CA LEU A 104 -14.43 -0.41 8.77
C LEU A 104 -14.63 0.41 7.50
N SER A 105 -15.00 1.66 7.67
CA SER A 105 -15.17 2.63 6.59
C SER A 105 -14.42 3.93 6.91
N ALA A 106 -14.01 4.63 5.86
CA ALA A 106 -13.44 5.97 5.94
C ALA A 106 -14.35 6.91 5.14
N GLY A 107 -14.96 7.85 5.84
CA GLY A 107 -15.88 8.83 5.26
C GLY A 107 -15.14 9.89 4.42
N VAL A 108 -15.90 10.60 3.58
CA VAL A 108 -15.34 11.69 2.75
C VAL A 108 -14.82 12.84 3.61
N ASP A 109 -15.52 13.16 4.70
CA ASP A 109 -15.12 14.24 5.60
C ASP A 109 -13.86 13.89 6.39
N GLU A 110 -13.71 12.65 6.85
CA GLU A 110 -12.49 12.18 7.50
C GLU A 110 -11.28 12.25 6.55
N LEU A 111 -11.47 11.82 5.29
CA LEU A 111 -10.44 11.90 4.27
C LEU A 111 -10.01 13.35 4.01
N ARG A 112 -10.99 14.24 3.86
CA ARG A 112 -10.75 15.68 3.69
C ARG A 112 -9.98 16.26 4.88
N ASP A 113 -10.40 15.90 6.09
CA ASP A 113 -9.78 16.38 7.33
C ASP A 113 -8.32 15.94 7.41
N VAL A 114 -8.00 14.69 7.09
CA VAL A 114 -6.62 14.21 7.10
C VAL A 114 -5.76 14.95 6.08
N ILE A 115 -6.25 15.10 4.85
CA ILE A 115 -5.52 15.80 3.80
C ILE A 115 -5.32 17.28 4.13
N THR A 116 -6.37 17.94 4.65
CA THR A 116 -6.29 19.39 4.95
C THR A 116 -5.50 19.70 6.20
N ARG A 117 -5.33 18.73 7.13
CA ARG A 117 -4.50 18.89 8.33
C ARG A 117 -3.03 18.52 8.11
N ASP A 118 -2.68 17.93 6.99
CA ASP A 118 -1.29 17.58 6.71
C ASP A 118 -0.45 18.87 6.51
N PRO A 119 0.56 19.09 7.35
CA PRO A 119 1.41 20.28 7.27
C PRO A 119 2.12 20.44 5.92
N THR A 120 2.32 19.35 5.19
CA THR A 120 2.94 19.34 3.84
C THR A 120 2.18 20.25 2.87
N PHE A 121 0.86 20.33 3.04
CA PHE A 121 -0.02 21.12 2.17
C PHE A 121 -0.39 22.48 2.77
N HIS A 122 0.24 22.90 3.87
CA HIS A 122 -0.03 24.18 4.47
C HIS A 122 0.85 25.28 3.90
N ASN A 123 0.29 26.50 3.81
CA ASN A 123 1.06 27.71 3.58
C ASN A 123 1.78 28.17 4.86
N ASP A 124 2.53 29.25 4.77
CA ASP A 124 3.32 29.81 5.88
C ASP A 124 2.44 30.30 7.05
N GLN A 125 1.12 30.41 6.84
CA GLN A 125 0.12 30.79 7.85
C GLN A 125 -0.54 29.55 8.51
N GLY A 126 -0.07 28.33 8.19
CA GLY A 126 -0.63 27.08 8.72
C GLY A 126 -2.00 26.70 8.13
N ARG A 127 -2.39 27.27 6.98
CA ARG A 127 -3.66 26.95 6.31
C ARG A 127 -3.40 26.07 5.10
N PHE A 128 -4.32 25.16 4.82
CA PHE A 128 -4.30 24.33 3.61
C PHE A 128 -4.19 25.20 2.35
N ASN A 129 -3.26 24.84 1.47
CA ASN A 129 -3.00 25.51 0.22
C ASN A 129 -3.19 24.54 -0.96
N PRO A 130 -4.25 24.75 -1.78
CA PRO A 130 -4.52 23.90 -2.94
C PRO A 130 -3.36 23.84 -3.96
N ASP A 131 -2.60 24.92 -4.12
CA ASP A 131 -1.48 24.95 -5.08
C ASP A 131 -0.33 24.05 -4.61
N ARG A 132 -0.04 24.02 -3.29
CA ARG A 132 0.94 23.10 -2.72
C ARG A 132 0.49 21.64 -2.89
N TYR A 133 -0.80 21.37 -2.69
CA TYR A 133 -1.37 20.04 -2.93
C TYR A 133 -1.24 19.62 -4.41
N GLN A 134 -1.62 20.49 -5.35
CA GLN A 134 -1.47 20.22 -6.79
C GLN A 134 0.00 20.05 -7.20
N PHE A 135 0.88 20.88 -6.66
CA PHE A 135 2.33 20.75 -6.88
C PHE A 135 2.85 19.39 -6.39
N PHE A 136 2.42 18.95 -5.21
CA PHE A 136 2.78 17.64 -4.67
C PHE A 136 2.32 16.51 -5.59
N LEU A 137 1.07 16.52 -6.05
CA LEU A 137 0.52 15.52 -6.96
C LEU A 137 1.32 15.44 -8.27
N SER A 138 1.60 16.60 -8.87
CA SER A 138 2.36 16.67 -10.12
C SER A 138 3.80 16.16 -9.95
N ARG A 139 4.47 16.52 -8.86
CA ARG A 139 5.82 16.07 -8.54
C ARG A 139 5.88 14.57 -8.24
N SER A 140 4.86 14.04 -7.58
CA SER A 140 4.74 12.61 -7.27
C SER A 140 4.22 11.78 -8.44
N ARG A 141 3.86 12.42 -9.57
CA ARG A 141 3.25 11.78 -10.74
C ARG A 141 2.04 10.92 -10.36
N THR A 142 1.22 11.44 -9.46
CA THR A 142 0.06 10.74 -8.90
C THR A 142 -1.19 11.60 -9.16
N THR A 143 -2.30 10.97 -9.50
CA THR A 143 -3.58 11.67 -9.60
C THR A 143 -4.17 11.93 -8.22
N ALA A 144 -5.07 12.93 -8.10
CA ALA A 144 -5.79 13.17 -6.84
C ALA A 144 -6.55 11.92 -6.38
N GLU A 145 -7.19 11.20 -7.30
CA GLU A 145 -7.94 9.98 -7.00
C GLU A 145 -7.04 8.86 -6.44
N GLU A 146 -5.87 8.65 -7.03
CA GLU A 146 -4.91 7.66 -6.54
C GLU A 146 -4.36 8.02 -5.16
N PHE A 147 -4.05 9.30 -4.95
CA PHE A 147 -3.58 9.81 -3.68
C PHE A 147 -4.65 9.68 -2.58
N GLU A 148 -5.86 10.14 -2.85
CA GLU A 148 -7.00 10.03 -1.93
C GLU A 148 -7.35 8.59 -1.61
N ARG A 149 -7.24 7.68 -2.57
CA ARG A 149 -7.39 6.25 -2.36
C ARG A 149 -6.33 5.71 -1.39
N SER A 150 -5.08 6.11 -1.58
CA SER A 150 -3.98 5.71 -0.67
C SER A 150 -4.21 6.22 0.75
N VAL A 151 -4.60 7.49 0.91
CA VAL A 151 -4.90 8.07 2.22
C VAL A 151 -6.11 7.38 2.88
N ARG A 152 -7.12 7.02 2.10
CA ARG A 152 -8.28 6.25 2.60
C ARG A 152 -7.86 4.87 3.09
N GLU A 153 -6.99 4.19 2.38
CA GLU A 153 -6.43 2.91 2.81
C GLU A 153 -5.63 3.04 4.10
N ASP A 154 -4.81 4.09 4.22
CA ASP A 154 -4.05 4.39 5.44
C ASP A 154 -4.98 4.63 6.63
N LEU A 155 -6.03 5.41 6.46
CA LEU A 155 -7.08 5.61 7.47
C LEU A 155 -7.73 4.32 7.93
N LEU A 156 -8.04 3.40 6.99
CA LEU A 156 -8.62 2.11 7.32
C LEU A 156 -7.66 1.24 8.13
N ILE A 157 -6.38 1.25 7.75
CA ILE A 157 -5.32 0.54 8.48
C ILE A 157 -5.17 1.09 9.90
N ASP A 158 -5.13 2.41 10.04
CA ASP A 158 -4.98 3.07 11.33
C ASP A 158 -6.19 2.80 12.23
N LYS A 159 -7.41 2.84 11.69
CA LYS A 159 -8.62 2.45 12.42
C LYS A 159 -8.57 1.01 12.90
N ALA A 160 -8.12 0.07 12.06
CA ALA A 160 -7.99 -1.33 12.45
C ALA A 160 -6.95 -1.52 13.55
N LYS A 161 -5.80 -0.86 13.44
CA LYS A 161 -4.75 -0.88 14.46
C LYS A 161 -5.23 -0.26 15.78
N LEU A 162 -5.90 0.89 15.70
CA LEU A 162 -6.44 1.61 16.85
C LEU A 162 -7.48 0.75 17.60
N MET A 163 -8.43 0.17 16.86
CA MET A 163 -9.47 -0.69 17.43
C MET A 163 -8.88 -1.90 18.17
N LEU A 164 -7.85 -2.55 17.60
CA LEU A 164 -7.14 -3.64 18.28
C LEU A 164 -6.39 -3.14 19.51
N ARG A 165 -5.68 -2.04 19.39
CA ARG A 165 -4.88 -1.46 20.48
C ARG A 165 -5.76 -1.10 21.68
N ASP A 166 -6.86 -0.40 21.43
CA ASP A 166 -7.75 0.11 22.48
C ASP A 166 -8.55 -1.01 23.16
N GLY A 167 -8.71 -2.16 22.49
CA GLY A 167 -9.29 -3.37 23.09
C GLY A 167 -8.34 -4.13 24.02
N ILE A 168 -7.06 -3.74 24.10
CA ILE A 168 -6.04 -4.45 24.90
C ILE A 168 -5.71 -3.64 26.15
N VAL A 169 -6.03 -4.20 27.30
CA VAL A 169 -5.74 -3.62 28.62
C VAL A 169 -4.91 -4.59 29.46
N LEU A 170 -4.18 -4.08 30.43
CA LEU A 170 -3.53 -4.90 31.43
C LEU A 170 -4.54 -5.43 32.44
N THR A 171 -4.38 -6.68 32.89
CA THR A 171 -5.09 -7.19 34.05
C THR A 171 -4.51 -6.60 35.33
N ALA A 172 -5.24 -6.69 36.42
CA ALA A 172 -4.75 -6.24 37.74
C ALA A 172 -3.42 -6.92 38.11
N LEU A 173 -3.27 -8.22 37.78
CA LEU A 173 -2.05 -8.97 38.05
C LEU A 173 -0.87 -8.43 37.20
N GLU A 174 -1.06 -8.26 35.91
CA GLU A 174 -0.01 -7.72 35.02
C GLU A 174 0.41 -6.29 35.41
N THR A 175 -0.54 -5.49 35.92
CA THR A 175 -0.24 -4.15 36.44
C THR A 175 0.57 -4.23 37.73
N ALA A 176 0.24 -5.12 38.62
CA ALA A 176 0.98 -5.35 39.87
C ALA A 176 2.41 -5.88 39.57
N GLU A 177 2.55 -6.81 38.63
CA GLU A 177 3.85 -7.34 38.20
C GLU A 177 4.72 -6.27 37.58
N ALA A 178 4.13 -5.39 36.73
CA ALA A 178 4.86 -4.29 36.12
C ALA A 178 5.38 -3.29 37.15
N ARG A 179 4.59 -2.96 38.16
CA ARG A 179 5.04 -2.10 39.27
C ARG A 179 6.11 -2.78 40.12
N ALA A 180 5.91 -4.07 40.47
CA ALA A 180 6.88 -4.82 41.25
C ALA A 180 8.24 -4.99 40.55
N ALA A 181 8.30 -4.89 39.22
CA ALA A 181 9.54 -4.94 38.44
C ALA A 181 10.44 -3.72 38.68
N VAL A 182 9.90 -2.62 39.22
CA VAL A 182 10.68 -1.43 39.63
C VAL A 182 11.28 -1.67 41.02
N ALA A 183 12.42 -2.37 41.03
CA ALA A 183 13.05 -2.85 42.25
C ALA A 183 14.23 -1.99 42.76
N ASP A 184 14.31 -0.72 42.41
CA ASP A 184 15.42 0.17 42.82
C ASP A 184 15.11 0.76 44.23
N PRO A 185 15.82 0.33 45.29
CA PRO A 185 15.60 0.84 46.65
C PRO A 185 16.13 2.27 46.85
N THR A 186 16.91 2.80 45.91
CA THR A 186 17.53 4.13 46.02
C THR A 186 16.61 5.26 45.56
N LEU A 187 15.50 4.95 44.90
CA LEU A 187 14.54 5.93 44.44
C LEU A 187 13.78 6.60 45.56
N THR A 188 13.63 7.91 45.45
CA THR A 188 12.66 8.65 46.32
C THR A 188 11.24 8.16 46.02
N PRO A 189 10.31 8.28 47.01
CA PRO A 189 8.91 7.82 46.80
C PRO A 189 8.24 8.40 45.55
N GLU A 190 8.49 9.65 45.23
CA GLU A 190 7.95 10.34 44.03
C GLU A 190 8.52 9.73 42.75
N LYS A 191 9.85 9.59 42.66
CA LYS A 191 10.49 8.97 41.49
C LYS A 191 10.12 7.52 41.30
N ARG A 192 9.91 6.79 42.41
CA ARG A 192 9.44 5.42 42.34
C ARG A 192 8.05 5.34 41.72
N LEU A 193 7.13 6.22 42.09
CA LEU A 193 5.80 6.24 41.51
C LEU A 193 5.83 6.54 40.01
N GLU A 194 6.66 7.51 39.59
CA GLU A 194 6.87 7.82 38.16
C GLU A 194 7.41 6.62 37.37
N GLU A 195 8.42 5.92 37.90
CA GLU A 195 8.99 4.73 37.26
C GLU A 195 8.02 3.54 37.24
N GLU A 196 7.21 3.36 38.30
CA GLU A 196 6.15 2.34 38.32
C GLU A 196 5.08 2.61 37.25
N ASP A 197 4.63 3.88 37.11
CA ASP A 197 3.66 4.25 36.07
C ASP A 197 4.25 4.09 34.68
N ARG A 198 5.52 4.45 34.47
CA ARG A 198 6.25 4.20 33.21
C ARG A 198 6.33 2.70 32.91
N ALA A 199 6.67 1.89 33.90
CA ALA A 199 6.75 0.42 33.73
C ALA A 199 5.41 -0.19 33.35
N VAL A 200 4.30 0.32 33.91
CA VAL A 200 2.93 -0.08 33.56
C VAL A 200 2.61 0.31 32.11
N GLN A 201 2.94 1.54 31.70
CA GLN A 201 2.75 1.97 30.30
C GLN A 201 3.57 1.13 29.32
N ASP A 202 4.83 0.85 29.63
CA ASP A 202 5.70 0.01 28.81
C ASP A 202 5.18 -1.43 28.73
N ALA A 203 4.63 -1.98 29.82
CA ALA A 203 4.01 -3.29 29.83
C ALA A 203 2.78 -3.33 28.92
N LEU A 204 1.93 -2.29 28.97
CA LEU A 204 0.77 -2.14 28.10
C LEU A 204 1.19 -2.07 26.62
N VAL A 205 2.15 -1.22 26.28
CA VAL A 205 2.66 -1.09 24.90
C VAL A 205 3.21 -2.44 24.40
N ARG A 206 4.01 -3.13 25.20
CA ARG A 206 4.51 -4.46 24.84
C ARG A 206 3.39 -5.48 24.65
N LYS A 207 2.34 -5.46 25.48
CA LYS A 207 1.18 -6.33 25.31
C LYS A 207 0.41 -6.04 24.04
N GLN A 208 0.17 -4.75 23.74
CA GLN A 208 -0.48 -4.29 22.52
C GLN A 208 0.31 -4.72 21.28
N GLN A 209 1.63 -4.51 21.26
CA GLN A 209 2.49 -4.94 20.15
C GLN A 209 2.43 -6.45 19.92
N ARG A 210 2.55 -7.26 20.99
CA ARG A 210 2.44 -8.73 20.88
C ARG A 210 1.08 -9.18 20.35
N ALA A 211 0.00 -8.55 20.79
CA ALA A 211 -1.34 -8.88 20.32
C ALA A 211 -1.53 -8.50 18.84
N MET A 212 -1.08 -7.32 18.41
CA MET A 212 -1.12 -6.90 17.00
C MET A 212 -0.33 -7.86 16.12
N MET A 213 0.89 -8.25 16.53
CA MET A 213 1.71 -9.23 15.80
C MET A 213 1.02 -10.61 15.74
N SER A 214 0.38 -11.05 16.82
CA SER A 214 -0.37 -12.31 16.85
C SER A 214 -1.55 -12.31 15.88
N VAL A 215 -2.31 -11.20 15.84
CA VAL A 215 -3.42 -11.05 14.90
C VAL A 215 -2.91 -11.05 13.47
N LEU A 216 -1.85 -10.29 13.18
CA LEU A 216 -1.25 -10.22 11.84
C LEU A 216 -0.73 -11.59 11.38
N ASN A 217 -0.05 -12.33 12.25
CA ASN A 217 0.44 -13.67 11.94
C ASN A 217 -0.71 -14.66 11.68
N ARG A 218 -1.83 -14.55 12.42
CA ARG A 218 -3.04 -15.35 12.17
C ARG A 218 -3.64 -15.05 10.80
N ILE A 219 -3.78 -13.78 10.46
CA ILE A 219 -4.31 -13.36 9.15
C ILE A 219 -3.38 -13.85 8.04
N ARG A 220 -2.07 -13.68 8.21
CA ARG A 220 -1.05 -14.16 7.25
C ARG A 220 -1.15 -15.67 7.03
N ALA A 221 -1.28 -16.45 8.08
CA ALA A 221 -1.41 -17.92 7.99
C ALA A 221 -2.71 -18.38 7.31
N ALA A 222 -3.77 -17.57 7.41
CA ALA A 222 -5.06 -17.85 6.77
C ALA A 222 -5.22 -17.25 5.37
N THR A 223 -4.19 -16.55 4.86
CA THR A 223 -4.24 -15.82 3.59
C THR A 223 -3.28 -16.47 2.60
N ARG A 224 -3.75 -16.71 1.38
CA ARG A 224 -2.88 -17.16 0.29
C ARG A 224 -2.02 -15.99 -0.18
N ILE A 225 -0.70 -16.14 -0.09
CA ILE A 225 0.27 -15.12 -0.48
C ILE A 225 1.22 -15.75 -1.48
N GLU A 226 1.21 -15.24 -2.70
CA GLU A 226 2.11 -15.64 -3.77
C GLU A 226 2.98 -14.46 -4.17
N ILE A 227 4.30 -14.61 -4.05
CA ILE A 227 5.27 -13.57 -4.40
C ILE A 227 6.04 -14.04 -5.62
N ASN A 228 5.98 -13.26 -6.68
CA ASN A 228 6.74 -13.52 -7.90
C ASN A 228 8.12 -12.87 -7.79
N LYS A 229 9.10 -13.71 -7.46
CA LYS A 229 10.49 -13.25 -7.24
C LYS A 229 11.18 -12.73 -8.50
N GLU A 230 10.67 -13.04 -9.69
CA GLU A 230 11.23 -12.55 -10.95
C GLU A 230 11.03 -11.04 -11.17
N TYR A 231 10.10 -10.43 -10.42
CA TYR A 231 9.76 -9.02 -10.55
C TYR A 231 10.14 -8.16 -9.32
N LEU A 232 10.94 -8.71 -8.41
CA LEU A 232 11.50 -8.00 -7.26
C LEU A 232 12.73 -7.19 -7.61
#